data_bd470781a4681e66822c43c17c825bd4
#
_entry.id   bd470781a4681e66822c43c17c825bd4
#
_cell.length_a   1.000
_cell.length_b   1.000
_cell.length_c   1.000
_cell.angle_alpha   90.00
_cell.angle_beta   90.00
_cell.angle_gamma   90.00
#
_symmetry.space_group_name_H-M   'P 1'
#
loop_
_entity.id
_entity.type
_entity.pdbx_description
1 polymer ?
#
loop_
_entity_poly.entity_id
_entity_poly.type
_entity_poly.pdbx_seq_one_letter_code
_entity_poly.pdbx_strand_id
1 'polypeptide(L)'
;LTAIKTLADEECKSIDEETDRLRVERLRALQKEAEDRYKSYTEYETARIKADCNSAVSECEERSRKELTDLRAELCKKVFDAAGEKINEYTKTDSYREKLVSSAKEIAEAFDGGDVELFLRKEDLVFSDDLKAIFKNGCVVTESDDIVYGGLRAADRKTHCLADDTLDTKLKEQKEWFLEHSGLSIEE
;
A
#
# COMPACT_ATOMS: atom_id res chain seq x y z
N LEU A 1 12.99 -90.27 45.94
CA LEU A 1 13.97 -89.19 45.59
C LEU A 1 13.91 -88.72 44.11
N THR A 2 13.70 -89.65 43.16
CA THR A 2 13.55 -89.33 41.72
C THR A 2 12.29 -88.49 41.40
N ALA A 3 11.14 -88.83 41.99
CA ALA A 3 9.89 -88.09 41.74
C ALA A 3 9.90 -86.58 42.24
N ILE A 4 10.65 -86.39 43.33
CA ILE A 4 10.84 -84.99 43.82
C ILE A 4 11.73 -84.16 42.88
N LYS A 5 12.76 -84.82 42.32
CA LYS A 5 13.62 -84.14 41.33
C LYS A 5 12.91 -83.82 40.03
N THR A 6 12.11 -84.78 39.50
CA THR A 6 11.29 -84.48 38.30
C THR A 6 10.29 -83.35 38.49
N LEU A 7 9.63 -83.32 39.64
CA LEU A 7 8.69 -82.25 39.95
C LEU A 7 9.38 -80.84 40.03
N ALA A 8 10.53 -80.82 40.71
CA ALA A 8 11.36 -79.62 40.78
C ALA A 8 11.86 -79.11 39.42
N ASP A 9 12.31 -80.08 38.55
CA ASP A 9 12.74 -79.76 37.20
C ASP A 9 11.58 -79.22 36.31
N GLU A 10 10.38 -79.81 36.48
CA GLU A 10 9.18 -79.33 35.79
C GLU A 10 8.76 -77.91 36.27
N GLU A 11 8.80 -77.65 37.57
CA GLU A 11 8.52 -76.27 38.12
C GLU A 11 9.57 -75.26 37.63
N CYS A 12 10.84 -75.61 37.63
CA CYS A 12 11.92 -74.73 37.09
C CYS A 12 11.66 -74.39 35.63
N LYS A 13 11.34 -75.38 34.77
CA LYS A 13 11.01 -75.15 33.37
C LYS A 13 9.81 -74.23 33.21
N SER A 14 8.76 -74.42 34.00
CA SER A 14 7.56 -73.57 33.95
C SER A 14 7.90 -72.13 34.32
N ILE A 15 8.71 -71.92 35.34
CA ILE A 15 9.16 -70.56 35.74
C ILE A 15 10.04 -69.93 34.67
N ASP A 16 10.94 -70.70 34.04
CA ASP A 16 11.78 -70.17 32.94
C ASP A 16 10.94 -69.81 31.72
N GLU A 17 9.97 -70.63 31.33
CA GLU A 17 9.04 -70.33 30.22
C GLU A 17 8.18 -69.10 30.50
N GLU A 18 7.66 -68.92 31.72
CA GLU A 18 6.89 -67.75 32.11
C GLU A 18 7.78 -66.50 32.13
N THR A 19 8.99 -66.60 32.64
CA THR A 19 9.96 -65.49 32.65
C THR A 19 10.32 -65.05 31.21
N ASP A 20 10.53 -65.95 30.32
CA ASP A 20 10.82 -65.65 28.91
C ASP A 20 9.62 -65.00 28.20
N ARG A 21 8.37 -65.46 28.49
CA ARG A 21 7.18 -64.82 27.98
C ARG A 21 7.06 -63.36 28.47
N LEU A 22 7.20 -63.14 29.77
CA LEU A 22 7.18 -61.80 30.37
C LEU A 22 8.29 -60.89 29.79
N ARG A 23 9.47 -61.43 29.56
CA ARG A 23 10.59 -60.70 28.94
C ARG A 23 10.26 -60.27 27.52
N VAL A 24 9.69 -61.16 26.70
CA VAL A 24 9.28 -60.87 25.34
C VAL A 24 8.16 -59.81 25.29
N GLU A 25 7.15 -59.96 26.16
CA GLU A 25 6.06 -58.95 26.27
C GLU A 25 6.60 -57.58 26.68
N ARG A 26 7.50 -57.56 27.67
CA ARG A 26 8.12 -56.29 28.11
C ARG A 26 8.95 -55.63 27.02
N LEU A 27 9.72 -56.37 26.27
CA LEU A 27 10.49 -55.88 25.13
C LEU A 27 9.58 -55.28 24.03
N ARG A 28 8.48 -56.01 23.71
CA ARG A 28 7.51 -55.51 22.72
C ARG A 28 6.83 -54.23 23.19
N ALA A 29 6.46 -54.15 24.48
CA ALA A 29 5.88 -52.93 25.05
C ALA A 29 6.84 -51.74 25.00
N LEU A 30 8.12 -51.95 25.33
CA LEU A 30 9.16 -50.92 25.27
C LEU A 30 9.45 -50.49 23.82
N GLN A 31 9.47 -51.44 22.89
CA GLN A 31 9.67 -51.10 21.46
C GLN A 31 8.52 -50.21 20.96
N LYS A 32 7.27 -50.62 21.25
CA LYS A 32 6.09 -49.84 20.88
C LYS A 32 6.11 -48.43 21.47
N GLU A 33 6.43 -48.33 22.77
CA GLU A 33 6.53 -47.03 23.44
C GLU A 33 7.62 -46.12 22.79
N ALA A 34 8.76 -46.71 22.43
CA ALA A 34 9.82 -46.00 21.77
C ALA A 34 9.41 -45.55 20.35
N GLU A 35 8.70 -46.39 19.59
CA GLU A 35 8.18 -46.06 18.26
C GLU A 35 7.14 -44.94 18.33
N ASP A 36 6.21 -45.01 19.28
CA ASP A 36 5.18 -43.98 19.48
C ASP A 36 5.81 -42.62 19.88
N ARG A 37 6.80 -42.64 20.77
CA ARG A 37 7.58 -41.45 21.14
C ARG A 37 8.33 -40.85 19.96
N TYR A 38 9.00 -41.70 19.18
CA TYR A 38 9.74 -41.25 17.98
C TYR A 38 8.79 -40.62 16.96
N LYS A 39 7.66 -41.27 16.71
CA LYS A 39 6.65 -40.76 15.77
C LYS A 39 6.10 -39.39 16.22
N SER A 40 5.71 -39.29 17.47
CA SER A 40 5.21 -38.01 18.02
C SER A 40 6.26 -36.90 17.95
N TYR A 41 7.52 -37.22 18.25
CA TYR A 41 8.62 -36.26 18.15
C TYR A 41 8.86 -35.80 16.72
N THR A 42 8.90 -36.76 15.76
CA THR A 42 9.11 -36.39 14.35
C THR A 42 7.96 -35.60 13.76
N GLU A 43 6.71 -35.91 14.13
CA GLU A 43 5.54 -35.13 13.72
C GLU A 43 5.62 -33.70 14.28
N TYR A 44 5.94 -33.55 15.56
CA TYR A 44 6.11 -32.24 16.20
C TYR A 44 7.21 -31.40 15.53
N GLU A 45 8.42 -31.96 15.37
CA GLU A 45 9.53 -31.25 14.75
C GLU A 45 9.27 -30.89 13.27
N THR A 46 8.61 -31.80 12.54
CA THR A 46 8.23 -31.54 11.15
C THR A 46 7.21 -30.38 11.06
N ALA A 47 6.22 -30.38 11.95
CA ALA A 47 5.24 -29.29 12.01
C ALA A 47 5.90 -27.96 12.38
N ARG A 48 6.84 -27.97 13.35
CA ARG A 48 7.60 -26.78 13.75
C ARG A 48 8.43 -26.22 12.60
N ILE A 49 9.20 -27.06 11.93
CA ILE A 49 10.03 -26.67 10.78
C ILE A 49 9.16 -26.07 9.65
N LYS A 50 8.00 -26.68 9.37
CA LYS A 50 7.07 -26.13 8.38
C LYS A 50 6.54 -24.77 8.78
N ALA A 51 6.18 -24.58 10.04
CA ALA A 51 5.72 -23.29 10.55
C ALA A 51 6.81 -22.22 10.44
N ASP A 52 8.04 -22.54 10.85
CA ASP A 52 9.19 -21.64 10.76
C ASP A 52 9.51 -21.25 9.30
N CYS A 53 9.48 -22.23 8.39
CA CYS A 53 9.66 -21.96 6.95
C CYS A 53 8.56 -21.07 6.39
N ASN A 54 7.30 -21.32 6.72
CA ASN A 54 6.18 -20.51 6.25
C ASN A 54 6.29 -19.07 6.79
N SER A 55 6.67 -18.90 8.06
CA SER A 55 6.90 -17.56 8.64
C SER A 55 8.01 -16.82 7.91
N ALA A 56 9.14 -17.49 7.66
CA ALA A 56 10.26 -16.89 6.93
C ALA A 56 9.90 -16.48 5.49
N VAL A 57 9.10 -17.30 4.79
CA VAL A 57 8.62 -16.99 3.45
C VAL A 57 7.69 -15.77 3.50
N SER A 58 6.71 -15.75 4.42
CA SER A 58 5.78 -14.62 4.57
C SER A 58 6.50 -13.31 4.90
N GLU A 59 7.50 -13.35 5.80
CA GLU A 59 8.33 -12.19 6.12
C GLU A 59 9.12 -11.68 4.90
N CYS A 60 9.64 -12.59 4.08
CA CYS A 60 10.35 -12.24 2.86
C CYS A 60 9.43 -11.59 1.82
N GLU A 61 8.23 -12.16 1.63
CA GLU A 61 7.21 -11.61 0.72
C GLU A 61 6.75 -10.23 1.15
N GLU A 62 6.48 -10.04 2.45
CA GLU A 62 6.08 -8.74 3.01
C GLU A 62 7.18 -7.68 2.81
N ARG A 63 8.43 -8.04 3.08
CA ARG A 63 9.58 -7.15 2.84
C ARG A 63 9.70 -6.75 1.38
N SER A 64 9.64 -7.72 0.46
CA SER A 64 9.73 -7.46 -0.97
C SER A 64 8.58 -6.59 -1.47
N ARG A 65 7.35 -6.82 -0.98
CA ARG A 65 6.18 -5.99 -1.29
C ARG A 65 6.38 -4.56 -0.82
N LYS A 66 6.89 -4.37 0.39
CA LYS A 66 7.19 -3.03 0.93
C LYS A 66 8.25 -2.31 0.10
N GLU A 67 9.36 -2.96 -0.21
CA GLU A 67 10.44 -2.38 -1.04
C GLU A 67 9.92 -1.95 -2.43
N LEU A 68 9.09 -2.77 -3.06
CA LEU A 68 8.46 -2.43 -4.33
C LEU A 68 7.51 -1.24 -4.21
N THR A 69 6.74 -1.17 -3.13
CA THR A 69 5.83 -0.06 -2.86
C THR A 69 6.59 1.25 -2.66
N ASP A 70 7.64 1.21 -1.87
CA ASP A 70 8.49 2.37 -1.61
C ASP A 70 9.19 2.87 -2.91
N LEU A 71 9.70 1.95 -3.72
CA LEU A 71 10.31 2.27 -5.01
C LEU A 71 9.30 2.90 -5.99
N ARG A 72 8.08 2.36 -6.07
CA ARG A 72 7.02 2.94 -6.91
C ARG A 72 6.64 4.33 -6.46
N ALA A 73 6.52 4.56 -5.16
CA ALA A 73 6.23 5.88 -4.59
C ALA A 73 7.35 6.88 -4.93
N GLU A 74 8.60 6.46 -4.83
CA GLU A 74 9.76 7.29 -5.19
C GLU A 74 9.77 7.64 -6.70
N LEU A 75 9.50 6.67 -7.56
CA LEU A 75 9.42 6.90 -9.02
C LEU A 75 8.29 7.86 -9.36
N CYS A 76 7.10 7.66 -8.80
CA CYS A 76 5.98 8.59 -8.97
C CYS A 76 6.35 10.00 -8.52
N LYS A 77 6.97 10.14 -7.35
CA LYS A 77 7.41 11.44 -6.86
C LYS A 77 8.36 12.12 -7.84
N LYS A 78 9.39 11.43 -8.34
CA LYS A 78 10.35 11.97 -9.32
C LYS A 78 9.65 12.46 -10.59
N VAL A 79 8.66 11.73 -11.11
CA VAL A 79 7.91 12.12 -12.30
C VAL A 79 7.12 13.41 -12.05
N PHE A 80 6.43 13.52 -10.89
CA PHE A 80 5.63 14.70 -10.58
C PHE A 80 6.46 15.89 -10.15
N ASP A 81 7.61 15.70 -9.51
CA ASP A 81 8.57 16.77 -9.24
C ASP A 81 9.10 17.37 -10.56
N ALA A 82 9.49 16.53 -11.52
CA ALA A 82 9.92 16.96 -12.84
C ALA A 82 8.79 17.64 -13.65
N ALA A 83 7.55 17.18 -13.51
CA ALA A 83 6.38 17.83 -14.10
C ALA A 83 6.15 19.22 -13.48
N GLY A 84 6.27 19.34 -12.16
CA GLY A 84 6.17 20.61 -11.45
C GLY A 84 7.23 21.64 -11.91
N GLU A 85 8.48 21.20 -12.12
CA GLU A 85 9.53 22.05 -12.66
C GLU A 85 9.16 22.59 -14.06
N LYS A 86 8.67 21.72 -14.95
CA LYS A 86 8.21 22.13 -16.28
C LYS A 86 7.02 23.07 -16.24
N ILE A 87 6.09 22.88 -15.32
CA ILE A 87 4.97 23.80 -15.09
C ILE A 87 5.51 25.17 -14.66
N ASN A 88 6.45 25.21 -13.73
CA ASN A 88 7.09 26.46 -13.31
C ASN A 88 7.85 27.18 -14.44
N GLU A 89 8.43 26.45 -15.39
CA GLU A 89 9.01 27.04 -16.60
C GLU A 89 7.93 27.58 -17.53
N TYR A 90 6.86 26.82 -17.74
CA TYR A 90 5.71 27.21 -18.56
C TYR A 90 5.04 28.49 -18.06
N THR A 91 4.88 28.67 -16.75
CA THR A 91 4.25 29.86 -16.17
C THR A 91 5.04 31.16 -16.40
N LYS A 92 6.27 31.08 -16.87
CA LYS A 92 7.09 32.26 -17.26
C LYS A 92 6.94 32.63 -18.73
N THR A 93 6.14 31.88 -19.51
CA THR A 93 5.96 32.12 -20.96
C THR A 93 4.72 32.98 -21.25
N ASP A 94 4.72 33.62 -22.44
CA ASP A 94 3.55 34.36 -22.89
C ASP A 94 2.32 33.46 -23.11
N SER A 95 2.52 32.21 -23.48
CA SER A 95 1.45 31.22 -23.64
C SER A 95 0.68 30.96 -22.33
N TYR A 96 1.33 31.10 -21.18
CA TYR A 96 0.66 30.99 -19.90
C TYR A 96 -0.30 32.17 -19.67
N ARG A 97 0.10 33.40 -20.02
CA ARG A 97 -0.77 34.57 -19.97
C ARG A 97 -2.01 34.40 -20.84
N GLU A 98 -1.82 33.91 -22.07
CA GLU A 98 -2.95 33.62 -22.98
C GLU A 98 -3.90 32.58 -22.39
N LYS A 99 -3.36 31.54 -21.73
CA LYS A 99 -4.16 30.52 -21.03
C LYS A 99 -4.94 31.10 -19.87
N LEU A 100 -4.35 31.95 -19.04
CA LEU A 100 -5.05 32.63 -17.94
C LEU A 100 -6.22 33.48 -18.45
N VAL A 101 -5.98 34.22 -19.53
CA VAL A 101 -7.02 35.05 -20.19
C VAL A 101 -8.16 34.17 -20.74
N SER A 102 -7.82 33.04 -21.37
CA SER A 102 -8.82 32.09 -21.89
C SER A 102 -9.66 31.49 -20.75
N SER A 103 -9.01 31.03 -19.68
CA SER A 103 -9.68 30.47 -18.52
C SER A 103 -10.59 31.50 -17.84
N ALA A 104 -10.13 32.75 -17.72
CA ALA A 104 -10.95 33.82 -17.18
C ALA A 104 -12.19 34.12 -18.04
N LYS A 105 -12.10 34.05 -19.37
CA LYS A 105 -13.25 34.21 -20.27
C LYS A 105 -14.25 33.07 -20.10
N GLU A 106 -13.80 31.82 -20.08
CA GLU A 106 -14.67 30.66 -19.88
C GLU A 106 -15.43 30.77 -18.55
N ILE A 107 -14.74 31.18 -17.47
CA ILE A 107 -15.36 31.38 -16.17
C ILE A 107 -16.34 32.57 -16.16
N ALA A 108 -15.98 33.69 -16.81
CA ALA A 108 -16.85 34.85 -16.92
C ALA A 108 -18.15 34.56 -17.68
N GLU A 109 -18.09 33.70 -18.70
CA GLU A 109 -19.27 33.22 -19.41
C GLU A 109 -20.11 32.27 -18.54
N ALA A 110 -19.50 31.42 -17.74
CA ALA A 110 -20.22 30.48 -16.86
C ALA A 110 -20.89 31.15 -15.68
N PHE A 111 -20.35 32.27 -15.16
CA PHE A 111 -20.85 32.96 -13.98
C PHE A 111 -21.80 34.14 -14.27
N ASP A 112 -22.24 34.31 -15.53
CA ASP A 112 -23.29 35.23 -16.00
C ASP A 112 -23.49 36.52 -15.17
N GLY A 113 -22.40 37.22 -14.87
CA GLY A 113 -22.42 38.51 -14.20
C GLY A 113 -22.65 38.50 -12.69
N GLY A 114 -22.26 37.45 -12.02
CA GLY A 114 -22.23 37.34 -10.57
C GLY A 114 -21.23 38.27 -9.88
N ASP A 115 -21.20 38.22 -8.55
CA ASP A 115 -20.20 38.90 -7.70
C ASP A 115 -18.97 37.98 -7.58
N VAL A 116 -18.04 38.09 -8.54
CA VAL A 116 -16.94 37.14 -8.73
C VAL A 116 -15.71 37.57 -7.95
N GLU A 117 -15.18 36.67 -7.17
CA GLU A 117 -13.86 36.76 -6.54
C GLU A 117 -12.87 35.80 -7.22
N LEU A 118 -11.77 36.35 -7.75
CA LEU A 118 -10.69 35.59 -8.38
C LEU A 118 -9.58 35.42 -7.39
N PHE A 119 -9.08 34.17 -7.29
CA PHE A 119 -7.92 33.81 -6.50
C PHE A 119 -6.75 33.48 -7.42
N LEU A 120 -5.65 34.18 -7.20
CA LEU A 120 -4.41 34.02 -7.96
C LEU A 120 -3.23 33.83 -7.00
N ARG A 121 -2.17 33.17 -7.47
CA ARG A 121 -0.90 33.20 -6.74
C ARG A 121 -0.27 34.60 -6.85
N LYS A 122 0.69 34.88 -5.97
CA LYS A 122 1.35 36.18 -5.87
C LYS A 122 1.99 36.66 -7.16
N GLU A 123 2.71 35.76 -7.86
CA GLU A 123 3.38 36.08 -9.13
C GLU A 123 2.41 36.45 -10.25
N ASP A 124 1.20 35.89 -10.23
CA ASP A 124 0.19 36.09 -11.27
C ASP A 124 -0.68 37.35 -11.05
N LEU A 125 -0.52 38.04 -9.91
CA LEU A 125 -1.17 39.31 -9.64
C LEU A 125 -0.80 40.43 -10.67
N VAL A 126 0.33 40.28 -11.35
CA VAL A 126 0.73 41.17 -12.46
C VAL A 126 -0.31 41.20 -13.57
N PHE A 127 -1.08 40.11 -13.76
CA PHE A 127 -2.11 39.99 -14.77
C PHE A 127 -3.52 40.41 -14.25
N SER A 128 -3.61 40.91 -13.00
CA SER A 128 -4.89 41.24 -12.36
C SER A 128 -5.74 42.22 -13.15
N ASP A 129 -5.13 43.24 -13.76
CA ASP A 129 -5.85 44.26 -14.52
C ASP A 129 -6.43 43.73 -15.83
N ASP A 130 -5.67 42.88 -16.52
CA ASP A 130 -6.10 42.19 -17.74
C ASP A 130 -7.29 41.25 -17.43
N LEU A 131 -7.22 40.55 -16.31
CA LEU A 131 -8.25 39.60 -15.88
C LEU A 131 -9.54 40.35 -15.44
N LYS A 132 -9.42 41.45 -14.67
CA LYS A 132 -10.54 42.26 -14.26
C LYS A 132 -11.33 42.85 -15.45
N ALA A 133 -10.63 43.20 -16.52
CA ALA A 133 -11.26 43.74 -17.72
C ALA A 133 -12.21 42.77 -18.43
N ILE A 134 -12.05 41.46 -18.18
CA ILE A 134 -12.88 40.40 -18.78
C ILE A 134 -14.25 40.32 -18.11
N PHE A 135 -14.34 40.64 -16.80
CA PHE A 135 -15.58 40.53 -16.04
C PHE A 135 -16.38 41.84 -16.15
N LYS A 136 -17.50 41.81 -16.86
CA LYS A 136 -18.34 43.00 -17.17
C LYS A 136 -18.84 43.75 -15.94
N ASN A 137 -19.14 43.01 -14.86
CA ASN A 137 -19.64 43.57 -13.62
C ASN A 137 -18.54 43.87 -12.59
N GLY A 138 -17.28 43.71 -13.00
CA GLY A 138 -16.10 43.78 -12.14
C GLY A 138 -15.90 42.48 -11.38
N CYS A 139 -14.69 42.30 -10.88
CA CYS A 139 -14.34 41.20 -9.97
C CYS A 139 -13.32 41.66 -8.94
N VAL A 140 -13.31 41.03 -7.81
CA VAL A 140 -12.28 41.20 -6.78
C VAL A 140 -11.18 40.19 -7.02
N VAL A 141 -9.92 40.64 -7.05
CA VAL A 141 -8.75 39.72 -7.16
C VAL A 141 -8.10 39.66 -5.79
N THR A 142 -7.95 38.42 -5.30
CA THR A 142 -7.37 38.12 -3.99
C THR A 142 -6.16 37.17 -4.17
N GLU A 143 -5.09 37.46 -3.44
CA GLU A 143 -3.94 36.55 -3.36
C GLU A 143 -4.32 35.28 -2.61
N SER A 144 -3.88 34.12 -3.11
CA SER A 144 -4.07 32.83 -2.46
C SER A 144 -2.75 32.06 -2.38
N ASP A 145 -2.35 31.75 -1.15
CA ASP A 145 -1.14 30.95 -0.88
C ASP A 145 -1.33 29.46 -1.20
N ASP A 146 -2.58 29.02 -1.40
CA ASP A 146 -2.91 27.63 -1.74
C ASP A 146 -2.58 27.29 -3.19
N ILE A 147 -2.38 28.30 -4.06
CA ILE A 147 -2.03 28.12 -5.48
C ILE A 147 -0.52 28.23 -5.64
N VAL A 148 0.13 27.09 -5.86
CA VAL A 148 1.59 27.00 -5.94
C VAL A 148 2.09 27.10 -7.38
N TYR A 149 1.48 26.34 -8.28
CA TYR A 149 1.91 26.28 -9.68
C TYR A 149 1.27 27.34 -10.56
N GLY A 150 0.18 27.94 -10.13
CA GLY A 150 -0.53 28.98 -10.86
C GLY A 150 -1.86 28.53 -11.45
N GLY A 151 -2.40 29.34 -12.38
CA GLY A 151 -3.78 29.22 -12.82
C GLY A 151 -4.68 30.14 -12.03
N LEU A 152 -5.99 29.98 -12.18
CA LEU A 152 -6.94 30.81 -11.46
C LEU A 152 -8.06 29.95 -10.86
N ARG A 153 -8.56 30.42 -9.70
CA ARG A 153 -9.78 29.91 -9.06
C ARG A 153 -10.75 31.07 -8.94
N ALA A 154 -12.01 30.83 -9.19
CA ALA A 154 -13.04 31.85 -9.07
C ALA A 154 -14.19 31.36 -8.22
N ALA A 155 -14.72 32.25 -7.37
CA ALA A 155 -15.92 32.01 -6.59
C ALA A 155 -16.97 33.07 -6.92
N ASP A 156 -18.19 32.64 -7.22
CA ASP A 156 -19.34 33.53 -7.29
C ASP A 156 -20.08 33.51 -5.94
N ARG A 157 -20.08 34.66 -5.25
CA ARG A 157 -20.71 34.79 -3.93
C ARG A 157 -22.23 34.72 -3.99
N LYS A 158 -22.86 35.01 -5.13
CA LYS A 158 -24.34 35.00 -5.28
C LYS A 158 -24.87 33.60 -5.52
N THR A 159 -24.21 32.83 -6.42
CA THR A 159 -24.64 31.50 -6.79
C THR A 159 -23.99 30.43 -5.93
N HIS A 160 -22.99 30.77 -5.11
CA HIS A 160 -22.16 29.84 -4.35
C HIS A 160 -21.44 28.79 -5.24
N CYS A 161 -21.14 29.18 -6.48
CA CYS A 161 -20.41 28.36 -7.40
C CYS A 161 -18.90 28.60 -7.28
N LEU A 162 -18.10 27.56 -7.39
CA LEU A 162 -16.65 27.59 -7.44
C LEU A 162 -16.18 27.01 -8.76
N ALA A 163 -15.32 27.73 -9.46
CA ALA A 163 -14.59 27.24 -10.62
C ALA A 163 -13.10 27.17 -10.29
N ASP A 164 -12.48 26.01 -10.49
CA ASP A 164 -11.05 25.80 -10.23
C ASP A 164 -10.36 25.37 -11.53
N ASP A 165 -9.57 26.26 -12.10
CA ASP A 165 -8.73 26.01 -13.27
C ASP A 165 -7.23 26.14 -12.92
N THR A 166 -6.88 25.84 -11.67
CA THR A 166 -5.49 25.87 -11.22
C THR A 166 -4.67 24.72 -11.80
N LEU A 167 -3.38 24.98 -12.04
CA LEU A 167 -2.43 23.95 -12.48
C LEU A 167 -2.18 22.92 -11.37
N ASP A 168 -2.35 23.32 -10.12
CA ASP A 168 -2.27 22.45 -8.94
C ASP A 168 -3.34 21.35 -8.97
N THR A 169 -4.60 21.72 -9.21
CA THR A 169 -5.71 20.78 -9.31
C THR A 169 -5.53 19.85 -10.52
N LYS A 170 -5.14 20.39 -11.69
CA LYS A 170 -4.86 19.60 -12.89
C LYS A 170 -3.72 18.61 -12.68
N LEU A 171 -2.65 19.02 -12.00
CA LEU A 171 -1.54 18.13 -11.70
C LEU A 171 -1.95 17.01 -10.73
N LYS A 172 -2.82 17.31 -9.78
CA LYS A 172 -3.36 16.32 -8.84
C LYS A 172 -4.23 15.30 -9.57
N GLU A 173 -5.15 15.73 -10.43
CA GLU A 173 -5.99 14.85 -11.26
C GLU A 173 -5.13 13.95 -12.17
N GLN A 174 -4.10 14.52 -12.79
CA GLN A 174 -3.16 13.74 -13.60
C GLN A 174 -2.37 12.72 -12.79
N LYS A 175 -2.11 12.98 -11.51
CA LYS A 175 -1.46 12.02 -10.62
C LYS A 175 -2.34 10.80 -10.35
N GLU A 176 -3.63 11.01 -10.10
CA GLU A 176 -4.60 9.93 -9.91
C GLU A 176 -4.71 9.08 -11.17
N TRP A 177 -4.91 9.72 -12.32
CA TRP A 177 -4.94 9.05 -13.62
C TRP A 177 -3.66 8.25 -13.93
N PHE A 178 -2.49 8.85 -13.61
CA PHE A 178 -1.19 8.20 -13.82
C PHE A 178 -1.05 6.93 -12.98
N LEU A 179 -1.46 6.95 -11.72
CA LEU A 179 -1.40 5.77 -10.84
C LEU A 179 -2.26 4.63 -11.38
N GLU A 180 -3.41 4.93 -11.96
CA GLU A 180 -4.31 3.93 -12.54
C GLU A 180 -3.78 3.34 -13.86
N HIS A 181 -3.09 4.14 -14.70
CA HIS A 181 -2.75 3.77 -16.07
C HIS A 181 -1.26 3.45 -16.30
N SER A 182 -0.39 3.77 -15.36
CA SER A 182 1.07 3.58 -15.50
C SER A 182 1.56 2.16 -15.28
N GLY A 183 0.70 1.24 -14.80
CA GLY A 183 1.12 -0.09 -14.32
C GLY A 183 1.94 -0.05 -13.04
N LEU A 184 2.03 1.11 -12.38
CA LEU A 184 2.66 1.27 -11.06
C LEU A 184 1.67 1.02 -9.91
N SER A 185 0.39 0.76 -10.21
CA SER A 185 -0.58 0.30 -9.23
C SER A 185 -0.17 -1.07 -8.68
N ILE A 186 -0.40 -1.28 -7.39
CA ILE A 186 -0.24 -2.60 -6.78
C ILE A 186 -1.59 -3.27 -6.99
N GLU A 187 -1.65 -4.26 -7.88
CA GLU A 187 -2.77 -5.20 -7.87
C GLU A 187 -2.62 -6.04 -6.58
N GLU A 188 -3.64 -5.97 -5.71
CA GLU A 188 -3.74 -6.77 -4.49
C GLU A 188 -3.99 -8.25 -4.81
#